data_8b658af2bcfc864c17d6a96d81c2708d
#
_entry.id   8b658af2bcfc864c17d6a96d81c2708d
#
_cell.length_a   1.000
_cell.length_b   1.000
_cell.length_c   1.000
_cell.angle_alpha   90.00
_cell.angle_beta   90.00
_cell.angle_gamma   90.00
#
_symmetry.space_group_name_H-M   'P 1'
#
loop_
_entity.id
_entity.type
_entity.pdbx_description
1 polymer ?
#
loop_
_entity_poly.entity_id
_entity_poly.type
_entity_poly.pdbx_seq_one_letter_code
_entity_poly.pdbx_strand_id
1 'polypeptide(L)'
;MIDQLKRFKGATKLEFRKKLSQSAFNETAYYDSVISDYFNSVTNENFTEKKIIYGNLIERLRYGENPHQISAIYSKNKDFKLRKIHGKQLSYNNYNDIFAALTISKSLPKNIGTVIIKHANPCGVSILKDRVSSYKSAFECDPVSAFGGIVSCNFKINKSLAV
;
A
#
# COMPACT_ATOMS: atom_id res chain seq x y z
N MET A 1 -22.92 -22.20 -6.96
CA MET A 1 -23.54 -23.42 -6.40
C MET A 1 -24.58 -24.00 -7.36
N ILE A 2 -25.66 -23.29 -7.70
CA ILE A 2 -26.75 -23.77 -8.57
C ILE A 2 -26.26 -24.34 -9.91
N ASP A 3 -25.36 -23.65 -10.58
CA ASP A 3 -24.81 -24.11 -11.87
C ASP A 3 -24.00 -25.40 -11.76
N GLN A 4 -23.31 -25.63 -10.63
CA GLN A 4 -22.64 -26.91 -10.37
C GLN A 4 -23.66 -28.03 -10.20
N LEU A 5 -24.71 -27.80 -9.41
CA LEU A 5 -25.76 -28.79 -9.18
C LEU A 5 -26.49 -29.14 -10.48
N LYS A 6 -26.85 -28.15 -11.30
CA LYS A 6 -27.47 -28.39 -12.61
C LYS A 6 -26.53 -29.18 -13.54
N ARG A 7 -25.25 -28.80 -13.63
CA ARG A 7 -24.26 -29.43 -14.52
C ARG A 7 -23.92 -30.86 -14.13
N PHE A 8 -23.94 -31.18 -12.85
CA PHE A 8 -23.53 -32.48 -12.31
C PHE A 8 -24.69 -33.24 -11.65
N LYS A 9 -25.92 -33.04 -12.13
CA LYS A 9 -27.13 -33.77 -11.72
C LYS A 9 -27.30 -33.85 -10.20
N GLY A 10 -27.21 -32.74 -9.52
CA GLY A 10 -27.34 -32.64 -8.06
C GLY A 10 -26.04 -32.82 -7.27
N ALA A 11 -24.92 -33.11 -7.93
CA ALA A 11 -23.63 -33.25 -7.30
C ALA A 11 -22.75 -31.98 -7.48
N THR A 12 -21.59 -31.96 -6.82
CA THR A 12 -20.55 -30.92 -6.98
C THR A 12 -19.20 -31.55 -7.09
N LYS A 13 -18.30 -30.93 -7.86
CA LYS A 13 -16.90 -31.37 -7.96
C LYS A 13 -16.14 -31.12 -6.67
N LEU A 14 -15.16 -31.98 -6.37
CA LEU A 14 -14.31 -31.83 -5.19
C LEU A 14 -13.59 -30.49 -5.16
N GLU A 15 -13.01 -30.06 -6.29
CA GLU A 15 -12.32 -28.77 -6.40
C GLU A 15 -13.22 -27.57 -6.10
N PHE A 16 -14.49 -27.64 -6.48
CA PHE A 16 -15.48 -26.64 -6.12
C PHE A 16 -15.76 -26.61 -4.61
N ARG A 17 -15.87 -27.77 -3.97
CA ARG A 17 -16.03 -27.86 -2.51
C ARG A 17 -14.81 -27.33 -1.76
N LYS A 18 -13.59 -27.65 -2.21
CA LYS A 18 -12.34 -27.11 -1.65
C LYS A 18 -12.32 -25.58 -1.69
N LYS A 19 -12.71 -24.97 -2.82
CA LYS A 19 -12.81 -23.50 -2.93
C LYS A 19 -13.85 -22.90 -1.98
N LEU A 20 -15.00 -23.55 -1.81
CA LEU A 20 -15.99 -23.09 -0.85
C LEU A 20 -15.49 -23.20 0.59
N SER A 21 -14.83 -24.30 0.95
CA SER A 21 -14.21 -24.46 2.26
C SER A 21 -13.13 -23.39 2.51
N GLN A 22 -12.26 -23.12 1.55
CA GLN A 22 -11.28 -22.04 1.63
C GLN A 22 -11.95 -20.69 1.91
N SER A 23 -13.02 -20.37 1.16
CA SER A 23 -13.74 -19.10 1.35
C SER A 23 -14.40 -19.02 2.72
N ALA A 24 -15.03 -20.10 3.17
CA ALA A 24 -15.68 -20.16 4.48
C ALA A 24 -14.69 -19.98 5.63
N PHE A 25 -13.56 -20.68 5.59
CA PHE A 25 -12.53 -20.54 6.63
C PHE A 25 -11.83 -19.19 6.59
N ASN A 26 -11.62 -18.59 5.41
CA ASN A 26 -11.09 -17.24 5.33
C ASN A 26 -12.04 -16.21 5.96
N GLU A 27 -13.35 -16.36 5.74
CA GLU A 27 -14.36 -15.44 6.30
C GLU A 27 -14.46 -15.59 7.83
N THR A 28 -14.52 -16.81 8.35
CA THR A 28 -14.58 -17.03 9.80
C THR A 28 -13.29 -16.60 10.50
N ALA A 29 -12.11 -16.90 9.94
CA ALA A 29 -10.83 -16.45 10.49
C ALA A 29 -10.71 -14.92 10.49
N TYR A 30 -11.17 -14.26 9.44
CA TYR A 30 -11.22 -12.79 9.37
C TYR A 30 -12.16 -12.22 10.44
N TYR A 31 -13.34 -12.78 10.59
CA TYR A 31 -14.33 -12.38 11.60
C TYR A 31 -13.76 -12.49 13.02
N ASP A 32 -13.19 -13.65 13.37
CA ASP A 32 -12.58 -13.87 14.68
C ASP A 32 -11.38 -12.95 14.92
N SER A 33 -10.61 -12.64 13.87
CA SER A 33 -9.48 -11.70 13.96
C SER A 33 -9.94 -10.27 14.30
N VAL A 34 -11.05 -9.83 13.74
CA VAL A 34 -11.65 -8.51 14.04
C VAL A 34 -12.14 -8.46 15.49
N ILE A 35 -12.79 -9.51 15.96
CA ILE A 35 -13.24 -9.61 17.36
C ILE A 35 -12.06 -9.62 18.32
N SER A 36 -11.01 -10.40 18.02
CA SER A 36 -9.80 -10.46 18.83
C SER A 36 -9.12 -9.09 18.93
N ASP A 37 -9.00 -8.35 17.80
CA ASP A 37 -8.42 -7.00 17.77
C ASP A 37 -9.24 -6.00 18.62
N TYR A 38 -10.58 -6.11 18.56
CA TYR A 38 -11.47 -5.31 19.40
C TYR A 38 -11.25 -5.55 20.89
N PHE A 39 -11.25 -6.82 21.34
CA PHE A 39 -11.05 -7.14 22.77
C PHE A 39 -9.66 -6.74 23.25
N ASN A 40 -8.61 -6.94 22.47
CA ASN A 40 -7.25 -6.47 22.80
C ASN A 40 -7.23 -4.94 23.01
N SER A 41 -7.99 -4.19 22.20
CA SER A 41 -8.09 -2.73 22.37
C SER A 41 -8.87 -2.32 23.63
N VAL A 42 -9.94 -3.05 23.96
CA VAL A 42 -10.76 -2.78 25.16
C VAL A 42 -10.01 -3.10 26.46
N THR A 43 -9.22 -4.18 26.46
CA THR A 43 -8.43 -4.59 27.62
C THR A 43 -7.08 -3.89 27.72
N ASN A 44 -6.72 -3.02 26.75
CA ASN A 44 -5.41 -2.39 26.63
C ASN A 44 -4.24 -3.41 26.57
N GLU A 45 -4.50 -4.62 26.04
CA GLU A 45 -3.48 -5.65 25.89
C GLU A 45 -2.67 -5.42 24.62
N ASN A 46 -1.45 -4.95 24.78
CA ASN A 46 -0.56 -4.63 23.66
C ASN A 46 0.26 -5.83 23.18
N PHE A 47 0.52 -6.80 24.07
CA PHE A 47 1.38 -7.95 23.81
C PHE A 47 0.68 -9.24 24.19
N THR A 48 -0.11 -9.77 23.27
CA THR A 48 -0.78 -11.06 23.42
C THR A 48 0.17 -12.22 23.11
N GLU A 49 -0.04 -13.39 23.71
CA GLU A 49 0.75 -14.59 23.40
C GLU A 49 0.71 -14.98 21.89
N LYS A 50 -0.41 -14.69 21.23
CA LYS A 50 -0.58 -14.94 19.78
C LYS A 50 -0.91 -13.64 19.06
N LYS A 51 -0.08 -13.25 18.10
CA LYS A 51 -0.33 -12.06 17.27
C LYS A 51 -1.09 -12.46 16.01
N ILE A 52 -2.25 -11.82 15.79
CA ILE A 52 -3.06 -12.00 14.60
C ILE A 52 -2.89 -10.77 13.71
N ILE A 53 -2.64 -10.98 12.42
CA ILE A 53 -2.58 -9.95 11.39
C ILE A 53 -3.63 -10.27 10.34
N TYR A 54 -4.53 -9.33 10.07
CA TYR A 54 -5.61 -9.49 9.10
C TYR A 54 -5.77 -8.24 8.24
N GLY A 55 -6.42 -8.40 7.10
CA GLY A 55 -6.69 -7.28 6.21
C GLY A 55 -7.47 -7.69 4.97
N ASN A 56 -8.11 -6.72 4.34
CA ASN A 56 -8.77 -6.88 3.05
C ASN A 56 -7.74 -6.68 1.93
N LEU A 57 -7.81 -7.51 0.89
CA LEU A 57 -7.02 -7.34 -0.31
C LEU A 57 -7.43 -6.03 -1.00
N ILE A 58 -6.48 -5.13 -1.15
CA ILE A 58 -6.66 -3.86 -1.85
C ILE A 58 -6.24 -3.98 -3.31
N GLU A 59 -5.02 -4.44 -3.55
CA GLU A 59 -4.46 -4.55 -4.90
C GLU A 59 -3.45 -5.70 -4.97
N ARG A 60 -3.44 -6.42 -6.09
CA ARG A 60 -2.33 -7.30 -6.47
C ARG A 60 -1.30 -6.46 -7.19
N LEU A 61 -0.03 -6.58 -6.82
CA LEU A 61 1.03 -5.77 -7.39
C LEU A 61 1.65 -6.45 -8.62
N ARG A 62 2.39 -5.67 -9.40
CA ARG A 62 3.05 -6.15 -10.61
C ARG A 62 4.07 -7.26 -10.30
N TYR A 63 4.88 -7.10 -9.24
CA TYR A 63 5.81 -8.09 -8.68
C TYR A 63 6.19 -7.67 -7.24
N GLY A 64 6.88 -8.54 -6.50
CA GLY A 64 7.39 -8.29 -5.16
C GLY A 64 8.66 -7.45 -5.14
N GLU A 65 9.54 -7.69 -4.19
CA GLU A 65 10.86 -7.07 -4.15
C GLU A 65 11.69 -7.45 -5.37
N ASN A 66 11.61 -8.71 -5.78
CA ASN A 66 12.25 -9.24 -6.99
C ASN A 66 11.20 -9.61 -8.06
N PRO A 67 11.54 -9.56 -9.36
CA PRO A 67 10.59 -9.76 -10.47
C PRO A 67 9.83 -11.08 -10.48
N HIS A 68 10.41 -12.14 -9.90
CA HIS A 68 9.80 -13.48 -9.84
C HIS A 68 8.85 -13.67 -8.65
N GLN A 69 8.81 -12.71 -7.71
CA GLN A 69 7.95 -12.78 -6.53
C GLN A 69 6.58 -12.18 -6.83
N ILE A 70 5.55 -12.82 -6.30
CA ILE A 70 4.19 -12.24 -6.28
C ILE A 70 4.01 -11.38 -5.03
N SER A 71 3.25 -10.31 -5.12
CA SER A 71 2.93 -9.46 -3.98
C SER A 71 1.54 -8.83 -4.08
N ALA A 72 1.04 -8.39 -2.95
CA ALA A 72 -0.25 -7.74 -2.83
C ALA A 72 -0.25 -6.77 -1.65
N ILE A 73 -1.16 -5.80 -1.69
CA ILE A 73 -1.43 -4.90 -0.57
C ILE A 73 -2.71 -5.34 0.12
N TYR A 74 -2.62 -5.43 1.43
CA TYR A 74 -3.75 -5.62 2.33
C TYR A 74 -3.88 -4.43 3.26
N SER A 75 -5.10 -4.10 3.64
CA SER A 75 -5.39 -3.07 4.65
C SER A 75 -6.48 -3.52 5.61
N LYS A 76 -6.36 -3.18 6.88
CA LYS A 76 -7.44 -3.36 7.87
C LYS A 76 -8.68 -2.56 7.46
N ASN A 77 -8.48 -1.35 6.98
CA ASN A 77 -9.55 -0.48 6.49
C ASN A 77 -9.75 -0.69 4.99
N LYS A 78 -11.00 -0.85 4.56
CA LYS A 78 -11.34 -0.88 3.12
C LYS A 78 -10.98 0.43 2.41
N ASP A 79 -10.87 1.52 3.16
CA ASP A 79 -10.51 2.83 2.65
C ASP A 79 -8.99 3.02 2.64
N PHE A 80 -8.37 2.51 1.58
CA PHE A 80 -6.95 2.72 1.31
C PHE A 80 -6.76 4.10 0.70
N LYS A 81 -6.28 5.06 1.50
CA LYS A 81 -6.23 6.49 1.15
C LYS A 81 -5.27 6.89 0.03
N LEU A 82 -4.60 5.94 -0.63
CA LEU A 82 -3.79 6.20 -1.82
C LEU A 82 -4.61 5.93 -3.08
N ARG A 83 -4.77 6.95 -3.91
CA ARG A 83 -5.46 6.87 -5.19
C ARG A 83 -4.47 7.03 -6.34
N LYS A 84 -4.28 5.98 -7.14
CA LYS A 84 -3.55 6.08 -8.38
C LYS A 84 -4.41 6.80 -9.44
N ILE A 85 -3.88 7.88 -10.01
CA ILE A 85 -4.58 8.69 -11.03
C ILE A 85 -4.15 8.25 -12.42
N HIS A 86 -2.87 7.92 -12.61
CA HIS A 86 -2.30 7.57 -13.91
C HIS A 86 -1.11 6.61 -13.77
N GLY A 87 -0.69 5.99 -14.88
CA GLY A 87 0.53 5.20 -14.98
C GLY A 87 0.32 3.69 -14.83
N LYS A 88 1.44 2.96 -14.89
CA LYS A 88 1.50 1.49 -14.81
C LYS A 88 1.09 0.98 -13.43
N GLN A 89 0.75 -0.30 -13.34
CA GLN A 89 0.59 -0.98 -12.06
C GLN A 89 1.89 -0.89 -11.25
N LEU A 90 1.76 -0.58 -9.97
CA LEU A 90 2.90 -0.42 -9.07
C LEU A 90 3.47 -1.78 -8.65
N SER A 91 4.76 -1.80 -8.30
CA SER A 91 5.42 -2.93 -7.67
C SER A 91 5.52 -2.72 -6.15
N TYR A 92 5.98 -3.75 -5.44
CA TYR A 92 6.32 -3.66 -4.02
C TYR A 92 7.31 -2.50 -3.75
N ASN A 93 8.38 -2.41 -4.55
CA ASN A 93 9.40 -1.37 -4.38
C ASN A 93 8.82 0.04 -4.55
N ASN A 94 7.90 0.23 -5.52
CA ASN A 94 7.24 1.53 -5.67
C ASN A 94 6.42 1.89 -4.42
N TYR A 95 5.67 0.95 -3.85
CA TYR A 95 4.92 1.22 -2.62
C TYR A 95 5.82 1.48 -1.42
N ASN A 96 6.94 0.76 -1.30
CA ASN A 96 7.92 0.99 -0.24
C ASN A 96 8.47 2.42 -0.30
N ASP A 97 8.88 2.86 -1.51
CA ASP A 97 9.34 4.23 -1.74
C ASP A 97 8.24 5.27 -1.50
N ILE A 98 6.99 5.01 -1.92
CA ILE A 98 5.85 5.89 -1.67
C ILE A 98 5.60 6.07 -0.17
N PHE A 99 5.61 4.98 0.62
CA PHE A 99 5.39 5.08 2.06
C PHE A 99 6.53 5.80 2.76
N ALA A 100 7.78 5.58 2.37
CA ALA A 100 8.93 6.33 2.87
C ALA A 100 8.79 7.83 2.54
N ALA A 101 8.45 8.16 1.29
CA ALA A 101 8.23 9.53 0.85
C ALA A 101 7.10 10.23 1.62
N LEU A 102 5.96 9.55 1.82
CA LEU A 102 4.82 10.08 2.56
C LEU A 102 5.14 10.28 4.05
N THR A 103 5.92 9.39 4.65
CA THR A 103 6.32 9.51 6.06
C THR A 103 7.14 10.77 6.30
N ILE A 104 8.16 11.01 5.47
CA ILE A 104 8.97 12.23 5.55
C ILE A 104 8.13 13.47 5.17
N SER A 105 7.39 13.41 4.07
CA SER A 105 6.58 14.54 3.59
C SER A 105 5.55 15.02 4.61
N LYS A 106 4.98 14.11 5.41
CA LYS A 106 4.03 14.45 6.49
C LYS A 106 4.69 15.13 7.70
N SER A 107 5.98 14.90 7.94
CA SER A 107 6.73 15.55 9.02
C SER A 107 7.18 16.97 8.66
N LEU A 108 7.18 17.33 7.37
CA LEU A 108 7.58 18.65 6.92
C LEU A 108 6.49 19.71 7.13
N PRO A 109 6.89 21.00 7.23
CA PRO A 109 5.93 22.10 7.30
C PRO A 109 4.96 22.07 6.11
N LYS A 110 3.67 22.34 6.37
CA LYS A 110 2.60 22.22 5.37
C LYS A 110 2.82 23.16 4.17
N ASN A 111 2.53 22.65 2.98
CA ASN A 111 2.50 23.38 1.70
C ASN A 111 3.84 23.86 1.15
N ILE A 112 4.98 23.43 1.68
CA ILE A 112 6.31 23.89 1.22
C ILE A 112 7.36 22.75 1.09
N GLY A 113 6.97 21.50 1.37
CA GLY A 113 7.89 20.38 1.42
C GLY A 113 7.94 19.56 0.13
N THR A 114 9.15 19.26 -0.36
CA THR A 114 9.44 18.28 -1.41
C THR A 114 10.39 17.22 -0.88
N VAL A 115 10.10 15.96 -1.18
CA VAL A 115 10.92 14.79 -0.81
C VAL A 115 11.15 13.94 -2.05
N ILE A 116 12.37 13.50 -2.29
CA ILE A 116 12.74 12.56 -3.35
C ILE A 116 13.29 11.30 -2.68
N ILE A 117 12.68 10.15 -2.97
CA ILE A 117 13.03 8.86 -2.37
C ILE A 117 13.47 7.88 -3.44
N LYS A 118 14.50 7.12 -3.14
CA LYS A 118 14.88 5.93 -3.90
C LYS A 118 15.38 4.85 -2.95
N HIS A 119 14.92 3.60 -3.16
CA HIS A 119 15.24 2.46 -2.29
C HIS A 119 14.94 2.76 -0.81
N ALA A 120 13.76 3.33 -0.55
CA ALA A 120 13.25 3.75 0.76
C ALA A 120 14.11 4.78 1.51
N ASN A 121 15.12 5.37 0.87
CA ASN A 121 15.98 6.40 1.44
C ASN A 121 15.81 7.74 0.73
N PRO A 122 15.92 8.88 1.46
CA PRO A 122 15.86 10.20 0.85
C PRO A 122 17.12 10.50 0.04
N CYS A 123 16.95 10.82 -1.25
CA CYS A 123 17.97 11.42 -2.09
C CYS A 123 18.04 12.92 -1.86
N GLY A 124 16.91 13.56 -1.54
CA GLY A 124 16.85 14.97 -1.24
C GLY A 124 15.55 15.39 -0.59
N VAL A 125 15.63 16.39 0.27
CA VAL A 125 14.49 16.99 0.97
C VAL A 125 14.67 18.51 0.98
N SER A 126 13.58 19.23 0.70
CA SER A 126 13.58 20.70 0.71
C SER A 126 12.29 21.26 1.27
N ILE A 127 12.39 22.45 1.90
CA ILE A 127 11.27 23.21 2.48
C ILE A 127 11.35 24.67 2.03
N LEU A 128 10.99 24.96 0.79
CA LEU A 128 10.99 26.31 0.24
C LEU A 128 9.58 26.74 -0.16
N LYS A 129 9.26 28.04 0.04
CA LYS A 129 7.91 28.59 -0.29
C LYS A 129 7.62 28.52 -1.77
N ASP A 130 8.60 28.78 -2.63
CA ASP A 130 8.45 28.58 -4.06
C ASP A 130 8.56 27.08 -4.38
N ARG A 131 7.52 26.55 -5.02
CA ARG A 131 7.35 25.11 -5.26
C ARG A 131 8.38 24.54 -6.25
N VAL A 132 8.72 25.33 -7.28
CA VAL A 132 9.71 24.92 -8.28
C VAL A 132 11.11 24.91 -7.66
N SER A 133 11.43 25.94 -6.88
CA SER A 133 12.69 26.01 -6.13
C SER A 133 12.78 24.91 -5.08
N SER A 134 11.67 24.56 -4.41
CA SER A 134 11.65 23.43 -3.47
C SER A 134 11.99 22.11 -4.16
N TYR A 135 11.39 21.84 -5.33
CA TYR A 135 11.73 20.66 -6.10
C TYR A 135 13.18 20.67 -6.58
N LYS A 136 13.66 21.78 -7.17
CA LYS A 136 15.03 21.90 -7.65
C LYS A 136 16.05 21.67 -6.53
N SER A 137 15.88 22.32 -5.38
CA SER A 137 16.77 22.14 -4.23
C SER A 137 16.78 20.71 -3.71
N ALA A 138 15.61 20.03 -3.66
CA ALA A 138 15.58 18.62 -3.30
C ALA A 138 16.29 17.74 -4.33
N PHE A 139 16.15 18.04 -5.63
CA PHE A 139 16.82 17.32 -6.70
C PHE A 139 18.35 17.53 -6.69
N GLU A 140 18.80 18.74 -6.42
CA GLU A 140 20.22 19.13 -6.38
C GLU A 140 21.00 18.49 -5.22
N CYS A 141 20.31 17.94 -4.19
CA CYS A 141 20.99 17.22 -3.11
C CYS A 141 21.76 15.99 -3.63
N ASP A 142 21.15 15.21 -4.53
CA ASP A 142 21.77 14.06 -5.21
C ASP A 142 21.06 13.77 -6.54
N PRO A 143 21.42 14.49 -7.61
CA PRO A 143 20.78 14.34 -8.91
C PRO A 143 20.93 12.94 -9.53
N VAL A 144 22.02 12.26 -9.22
CA VAL A 144 22.31 10.93 -9.76
C VAL A 144 21.37 9.90 -9.14
N SER A 145 21.23 9.90 -7.83
CA SER A 145 20.33 8.97 -7.12
C SER A 145 18.86 9.33 -7.34
N ALA A 146 18.52 10.59 -7.54
CA ALA A 146 17.14 11.04 -7.77
C ALA A 146 16.52 10.50 -9.06
N PHE A 147 17.32 10.10 -10.04
CA PHE A 147 16.83 9.55 -11.30
C PHE A 147 16.04 8.25 -11.06
N GLY A 148 14.77 8.25 -11.51
CA GLY A 148 13.85 7.12 -11.32
C GLY A 148 13.31 6.96 -9.89
N GLY A 149 13.54 7.93 -9.00
CA GLY A 149 12.99 7.98 -7.66
C GLY A 149 11.51 8.39 -7.61
N ILE A 150 10.94 8.34 -6.41
CA ILE A 150 9.57 8.81 -6.12
C ILE A 150 9.65 10.22 -5.54
N VAL A 151 8.92 11.14 -6.14
CA VAL A 151 8.80 12.53 -5.65
C VAL A 151 7.49 12.69 -4.88
N SER A 152 7.56 13.18 -3.66
CA SER A 152 6.41 13.55 -2.84
C SER A 152 6.44 15.04 -2.54
N CYS A 153 5.34 15.72 -2.85
CA CYS A 153 5.12 17.13 -2.49
C CYS A 153 3.94 17.21 -1.53
N ASN A 154 4.09 17.92 -0.41
CA ASN A 154 2.97 18.17 0.51
C ASN A 154 2.14 19.41 0.15
N PHE A 155 2.23 19.85 -1.11
CA PHE A 155 1.46 20.92 -1.74
C PHE A 155 0.88 20.48 -3.08
N LYS A 156 -0.09 21.24 -3.59
CA LYS A 156 -0.72 20.95 -4.89
C LYS A 156 0.27 21.20 -6.03
N ILE A 157 0.53 20.18 -6.83
CA ILE A 157 1.35 20.29 -8.06
C ILE A 157 0.57 21.10 -9.09
N ASN A 158 1.23 22.08 -9.69
CA ASN A 158 0.73 22.90 -10.78
C ASN A 158 1.48 22.62 -12.09
N LYS A 159 1.03 23.23 -13.20
CA LYS A 159 1.62 23.01 -14.53
C LYS A 159 3.12 23.39 -14.57
N SER A 160 3.53 24.47 -13.94
CA SER A 160 4.94 24.92 -13.93
C SER A 160 5.90 23.97 -13.21
N LEU A 161 5.38 23.17 -12.28
CA LEU A 161 6.16 22.14 -11.59
C LEU A 161 6.15 20.79 -12.34
N ALA A 162 5.17 20.56 -13.20
CA ALA A 162 5.00 19.30 -13.91
C ALA A 162 5.70 19.27 -15.29
N VAL A 163 6.23 20.40 -15.76
CA VAL A 163 6.98 20.59 -17.00
C VAL A 163 8.47 20.64 -16.70
#